data_0059e3b55cc2ce5c152ac3a55fe5229d
#
_entry.id   0059e3b55cc2ce5c152ac3a55fe5229d
#
_cell.length_a   1.000
_cell.length_b   1.000
_cell.length_c   1.000
_cell.angle_alpha   90.00
_cell.angle_beta   90.00
_cell.angle_gamma   90.00
#
_symmetry.space_group_name_H-M   'P 1'
#
loop_
_entity.id
_entity.type
_entity.pdbx_description
1 polymer ?
#
loop_
_entity_poly.entity_id
_entity_poly.type
_entity_poly.pdbx_seq_one_letter_code
_entity_poly.pdbx_strand_id
1 'polypeptide(L)'
;MKKRAVIPLFLMMLCFAVTAFSDGLSLPQDVAAGDLITFGHYEQDNNPDNGPEPVDWIVLDVQDGKALLLSKYGLDDIPYNTEWVDITWEECTLRTWLNSDFLNSAFTAEEQSVILTTEVDNSSAQGYSEWNTSGGNNTQDQVFLLSYAEANEYLGVTFDSYDTDNGNRVAPTAYAIARGAWGSDEYRTADGLPAGWWWLRSPGQDQNFAAHVDYDGSLLINAVVKKDGVIRPALWISLESGTV
;
A
#
# COMPACT_ATOMS: atom_id res chain seq x y z
N MET A 1 -5.13 -23.15 -79.65
CA MET A 1 -5.23 -22.08 -78.64
C MET A 1 -5.85 -22.66 -77.37
N LYS A 2 -5.00 -22.94 -76.34
CA LYS A 2 -5.47 -23.48 -75.03
C LYS A 2 -5.75 -22.32 -74.08
N LYS A 3 -7.05 -22.19 -73.67
CA LYS A 3 -7.45 -21.18 -72.65
C LYS A 3 -7.02 -21.68 -71.27
N ARG A 4 -6.18 -20.90 -70.58
CA ARG A 4 -5.82 -21.09 -69.17
C ARG A 4 -6.93 -20.53 -68.29
N ALA A 5 -7.49 -21.36 -67.43
CA ALA A 5 -8.41 -20.94 -66.38
C ALA A 5 -7.60 -20.33 -65.22
N VAL A 6 -7.99 -19.09 -64.80
CA VAL A 6 -7.46 -18.46 -63.59
C VAL A 6 -8.41 -18.80 -62.44
N ILE A 7 -7.89 -19.49 -61.45
CA ILE A 7 -8.60 -19.82 -60.19
C ILE A 7 -8.33 -18.64 -59.21
N PRO A 8 -9.35 -17.96 -58.70
CA PRO A 8 -9.13 -16.93 -57.69
C PRO A 8 -8.83 -17.61 -56.34
N LEU A 9 -7.67 -17.25 -55.77
CA LEU A 9 -7.29 -17.64 -54.42
C LEU A 9 -8.10 -16.80 -53.41
N PHE A 10 -9.09 -17.45 -52.81
CA PHE A 10 -9.88 -16.84 -51.72
C PHE A 10 -9.04 -16.94 -50.44
N LEU A 11 -8.43 -15.80 -50.00
CA LEU A 11 -7.71 -15.66 -48.75
C LEU A 11 -8.76 -15.62 -47.61
N MET A 12 -8.97 -16.77 -46.96
CA MET A 12 -9.83 -16.87 -45.79
C MET A 12 -9.08 -16.27 -44.57
N MET A 13 -9.39 -15.02 -44.25
CA MET A 13 -8.88 -14.34 -43.07
C MET A 13 -9.55 -14.97 -41.84
N LEU A 14 -8.82 -15.85 -41.16
CA LEU A 14 -9.27 -16.45 -39.89
C LEU A 14 -9.14 -15.38 -38.82
N CYS A 15 -10.23 -14.70 -38.49
CA CYS A 15 -10.32 -13.87 -37.30
C CYS A 15 -10.31 -14.80 -36.09
N PHE A 16 -9.16 -14.93 -35.42
CA PHE A 16 -9.13 -15.45 -34.06
C PHE A 16 -9.76 -14.39 -33.16
N ALA A 17 -11.00 -14.61 -32.74
CA ALA A 17 -11.59 -13.92 -31.62
C ALA A 17 -10.78 -14.34 -30.39
N VAL A 18 -9.89 -13.49 -29.90
CA VAL A 18 -9.34 -13.62 -28.55
C VAL A 18 -10.51 -13.35 -27.62
N THR A 19 -11.15 -14.41 -27.14
CA THR A 19 -12.02 -14.31 -25.98
C THR A 19 -11.12 -14.00 -24.79
N ALA A 20 -11.04 -12.73 -24.42
CA ALA A 20 -10.59 -12.36 -23.08
C ALA A 20 -11.58 -13.04 -22.13
N PHE A 21 -11.13 -14.09 -21.47
CA PHE A 21 -11.78 -14.55 -20.25
C PHE A 21 -11.57 -13.44 -19.25
N SER A 22 -12.61 -12.70 -18.91
CA SER A 22 -12.64 -11.94 -17.68
C SER A 22 -12.75 -13.00 -16.57
N ASP A 23 -11.63 -13.46 -16.05
CA ASP A 23 -11.61 -14.06 -14.73
C ASP A 23 -12.04 -12.93 -13.80
N GLY A 24 -13.30 -12.98 -13.33
CA GLY A 24 -13.81 -11.99 -12.38
C GLY A 24 -12.91 -11.97 -11.14
N LEU A 25 -12.85 -10.83 -10.46
CA LEU A 25 -12.08 -10.66 -9.24
C LEU A 25 -12.38 -11.80 -8.26
N SER A 26 -11.38 -12.65 -7.99
CA SER A 26 -11.49 -13.78 -7.06
C SER A 26 -10.78 -13.42 -5.75
N LEU A 27 -11.52 -12.88 -4.79
CA LEU A 27 -11.01 -12.70 -3.43
C LEU A 27 -11.11 -14.03 -2.67
N PRO A 28 -10.11 -14.39 -1.84
CA PRO A 28 -10.20 -15.59 -1.01
C PRO A 28 -11.37 -15.45 -0.02
N GLN A 29 -12.19 -16.49 0.10
CA GLN A 29 -13.38 -16.48 0.97
C GLN A 29 -13.06 -16.76 2.44
N ASP A 30 -12.02 -17.56 2.70
CA ASP A 30 -11.60 -17.99 4.03
C ASP A 30 -10.27 -17.29 4.37
N VAL A 31 -10.35 -15.99 4.69
CA VAL A 31 -9.19 -15.16 5.05
C VAL A 31 -9.14 -14.95 6.54
N ALA A 32 -7.98 -15.07 7.15
CA ALA A 32 -7.73 -14.84 8.58
C ALA A 32 -6.59 -13.83 8.80
N ALA A 33 -6.57 -13.21 9.98
CA ALA A 33 -5.46 -12.36 10.38
C ALA A 33 -4.13 -13.14 10.36
N GLY A 34 -3.10 -12.56 9.77
CA GLY A 34 -1.79 -13.15 9.52
C GLY A 34 -1.63 -13.80 8.14
N ASP A 35 -2.70 -13.98 7.38
CA ASP A 35 -2.60 -14.50 6.02
C ASP A 35 -1.94 -13.50 5.08
N LEU A 36 -1.33 -14.03 4.02
CA LEU A 36 -0.86 -13.26 2.88
C LEU A 36 -1.85 -13.42 1.72
N ILE A 37 -2.27 -12.30 1.15
CA ILE A 37 -3.09 -12.29 -0.06
C ILE A 37 -2.46 -11.38 -1.11
N THR A 38 -2.72 -11.66 -2.38
CA THR A 38 -2.27 -10.85 -3.51
C THR A 38 -3.45 -10.07 -4.05
N PHE A 39 -3.32 -8.73 -4.16
CA PHE A 39 -4.38 -7.83 -4.60
C PHE A 39 -3.81 -6.54 -5.20
N GLY A 40 -4.26 -6.14 -6.39
CA GLY A 40 -3.70 -5.02 -7.12
C GLY A 40 -2.30 -5.27 -7.68
N HIS A 41 -1.76 -4.28 -8.40
CA HIS A 41 -0.45 -4.34 -9.05
C HIS A 41 0.26 -3.00 -8.89
N TYR A 42 1.55 -3.03 -8.56
CA TYR A 42 2.39 -1.82 -8.49
C TYR A 42 3.81 -2.18 -8.91
N GLU A 43 4.52 -1.21 -9.49
CA GLU A 43 5.92 -1.43 -9.87
C GLU A 43 6.78 -1.73 -8.62
N GLN A 44 7.51 -2.83 -8.61
CA GLN A 44 8.30 -3.24 -7.46
C GLN A 44 9.74 -3.60 -7.81
N ASP A 45 10.00 -4.18 -8.99
CA ASP A 45 11.35 -4.64 -9.38
C ASP A 45 12.19 -3.58 -10.10
N ASN A 46 11.62 -2.40 -10.36
CA ASN A 46 12.22 -1.28 -11.09
C ASN A 46 12.55 -1.64 -12.55
N ASN A 47 11.71 -2.46 -13.17
CA ASN A 47 11.83 -2.85 -14.56
C ASN A 47 10.54 -2.55 -15.35
N PRO A 48 10.39 -1.36 -15.93
CA PRO A 48 9.16 -0.97 -16.62
C PRO A 48 8.82 -1.83 -17.87
N ASP A 49 9.75 -2.68 -18.32
CA ASP A 49 9.53 -3.50 -19.52
C ASP A 49 8.64 -4.74 -19.25
N ASN A 50 8.49 -5.18 -18.01
CA ASN A 50 7.65 -6.33 -17.63
C ASN A 50 6.29 -5.90 -17.03
N GLY A 51 6.11 -4.61 -16.75
CA GLY A 51 4.91 -4.04 -16.14
C GLY A 51 4.87 -4.23 -14.62
N PRO A 52 3.86 -3.64 -13.94
CA PRO A 52 3.77 -3.67 -12.48
C PRO A 52 3.50 -5.07 -11.93
N GLU A 53 4.16 -5.42 -10.84
CA GLU A 53 4.01 -6.71 -10.17
C GLU A 53 2.78 -6.74 -9.26
N PRO A 54 2.20 -7.95 -9.05
CA PRO A 54 1.16 -8.15 -8.04
C PRO A 54 1.63 -7.70 -6.65
N VAL A 55 0.78 -7.00 -5.92
CA VAL A 55 1.10 -6.54 -4.54
C VAL A 55 0.67 -7.58 -3.53
N ASP A 56 1.60 -7.98 -2.67
CA ASP A 56 1.33 -8.83 -1.51
C ASP A 56 0.90 -8.01 -0.31
N TRP A 57 -0.15 -8.47 0.36
CA TRP A 57 -0.73 -7.84 1.54
C TRP A 57 -0.78 -8.80 2.72
N ILE A 58 -0.47 -8.29 3.90
CA ILE A 58 -0.69 -8.97 5.17
C ILE A 58 -2.11 -8.62 5.62
N VAL A 59 -2.91 -9.61 5.94
CA VAL A 59 -4.22 -9.42 6.56
C VAL A 59 -4.00 -9.12 8.04
N LEU A 60 -4.36 -7.91 8.48
CA LEU A 60 -4.23 -7.51 9.89
C LEU A 60 -5.45 -7.86 10.70
N ASP A 61 -6.63 -7.73 10.11
CA ASP A 61 -7.92 -7.98 10.79
C ASP A 61 -8.98 -8.47 9.81
N VAL A 62 -9.92 -9.27 10.31
CA VAL A 62 -11.09 -9.72 9.56
C VAL A 62 -12.32 -9.58 10.44
N GLN A 63 -13.25 -8.73 10.04
CA GLN A 63 -14.49 -8.49 10.76
C GLN A 63 -15.63 -8.10 9.82
N ASP A 64 -16.84 -8.51 10.13
CA ASP A 64 -18.06 -8.09 9.44
C ASP A 64 -18.01 -8.21 7.91
N GLY A 65 -17.42 -9.30 7.40
CA GLY A 65 -17.30 -9.54 5.96
C GLY A 65 -16.28 -8.65 5.22
N LYS A 66 -15.33 -8.04 5.95
CA LYS A 66 -14.25 -7.22 5.41
C LYS A 66 -12.90 -7.60 6.01
N ALA A 67 -11.81 -7.32 5.28
CA ALA A 67 -10.44 -7.53 5.74
C ALA A 67 -9.64 -6.22 5.69
N LEU A 68 -8.87 -5.95 6.75
CA LEU A 68 -7.86 -4.90 6.79
C LEU A 68 -6.55 -5.45 6.24
N LEU A 69 -6.04 -4.83 5.22
CA LEU A 69 -4.81 -5.20 4.54
C LEU A 69 -3.73 -4.16 4.79
N LEU A 70 -2.49 -4.62 4.98
CA LEU A 70 -1.29 -3.80 5.03
C LEU A 70 -0.30 -4.33 4.00
N SER A 71 0.29 -3.49 3.16
CA SER A 71 1.27 -3.96 2.18
C SER A 71 2.43 -4.67 2.87
N LYS A 72 2.87 -5.80 2.31
CA LYS A 72 4.00 -6.58 2.84
C LYS A 72 5.29 -5.81 2.74
N TYR A 73 5.49 -5.07 1.64
CA TYR A 73 6.68 -4.30 1.33
C TYR A 73 6.42 -2.79 1.34
N GLY A 74 7.49 -2.02 1.49
CA GLY A 74 7.47 -0.58 1.26
C GLY A 74 7.51 -0.27 -0.22
N LEU A 75 6.43 0.28 -0.77
CA LEU A 75 6.18 0.30 -2.21
C LEU A 75 6.81 1.49 -2.93
N ASP A 76 6.94 2.64 -2.28
CA ASP A 76 7.46 3.88 -2.90
C ASP A 76 8.16 4.76 -1.85
N ASP A 77 8.94 5.78 -2.30
CA ASP A 77 9.54 6.84 -1.48
C ASP A 77 8.83 8.17 -1.75
N ILE A 78 7.88 8.51 -0.89
CA ILE A 78 7.12 9.76 -0.96
C ILE A 78 7.11 10.42 0.42
N PRO A 79 7.39 11.74 0.53
CA PRO A 79 7.34 12.43 1.82
C PRO A 79 5.88 12.49 2.32
N TYR A 80 5.69 12.60 3.64
CA TYR A 80 4.38 12.79 4.24
C TYR A 80 3.69 14.06 3.71
N ASN A 81 4.49 15.13 3.57
CA ASN A 81 4.07 16.36 2.91
C ASN A 81 5.21 16.94 2.06
N THR A 82 4.89 17.62 0.95
CA THR A 82 5.89 18.20 0.05
C THR A 82 6.49 19.51 0.59
N GLU A 83 5.83 20.15 1.54
CA GLU A 83 6.28 21.41 2.16
C GLU A 83 6.49 21.22 3.66
N TRP A 84 7.49 21.90 4.23
CA TRP A 84 7.74 21.88 5.66
C TRP A 84 6.86 22.92 6.37
N VAL A 85 5.66 22.51 6.70
CA VAL A 85 4.64 23.31 7.38
C VAL A 85 3.96 22.45 8.45
N ASP A 86 3.25 23.09 9.36
CA ASP A 86 2.30 22.40 10.23
C ASP A 86 1.20 21.79 9.38
N ILE A 87 1.01 20.47 9.49
CA ILE A 87 0.09 19.71 8.64
C ILE A 87 -0.54 18.57 9.41
N THR A 88 -1.74 18.17 9.01
CA THR A 88 -2.44 17.00 9.52
C THR A 88 -2.59 15.95 8.43
N TRP A 89 -2.99 14.72 8.80
CA TRP A 89 -3.32 13.68 7.81
C TRP A 89 -4.37 14.16 6.79
N GLU A 90 -5.40 14.87 7.27
CA GLU A 90 -6.48 15.38 6.42
C GLU A 90 -5.98 16.20 5.21
N GLU A 91 -4.93 16.98 5.40
CA GLU A 91 -4.45 17.97 4.41
C GLU A 91 -3.14 17.57 3.73
N CYS A 92 -2.43 16.53 4.18
CA CYS A 92 -1.12 16.19 3.67
C CYS A 92 -1.15 15.70 2.21
N THR A 93 -0.06 15.94 1.50
CA THR A 93 0.07 15.56 0.09
C THR A 93 0.12 14.04 -0.10
N LEU A 94 0.63 13.29 0.89
CA LEU A 94 0.69 11.83 0.82
C LEU A 94 -0.70 11.20 0.82
N ARG A 95 -1.63 11.67 1.67
CA ARG A 95 -3.01 11.18 1.66
C ARG A 95 -3.68 11.44 0.31
N THR A 96 -3.48 12.63 -0.26
CA THR A 96 -4.00 12.98 -1.58
C THR A 96 -3.46 12.01 -2.64
N TRP A 97 -2.16 11.75 -2.63
CA TRP A 97 -1.51 10.83 -3.57
C TRP A 97 -2.02 9.39 -3.41
N LEU A 98 -2.18 8.90 -2.16
CA LEU A 98 -2.70 7.55 -1.89
C LEU A 98 -4.11 7.34 -2.46
N ASN A 99 -4.99 8.35 -2.32
CA ASN A 99 -6.39 8.28 -2.76
C ASN A 99 -6.61 8.79 -4.19
N SER A 100 -5.55 9.09 -4.94
CA SER A 100 -5.60 9.48 -6.36
C SER A 100 -4.62 8.67 -7.20
N ASP A 101 -3.35 9.05 -7.21
CA ASP A 101 -2.35 8.45 -8.11
C ASP A 101 -2.09 6.97 -7.79
N PHE A 102 -1.88 6.64 -6.51
CA PHE A 102 -1.65 5.26 -6.10
C PHE A 102 -2.89 4.40 -6.35
N LEU A 103 -4.06 4.82 -5.86
CA LEU A 103 -5.32 4.08 -6.04
C LEU A 103 -5.60 3.76 -7.51
N ASN A 104 -5.40 4.74 -8.40
CA ASN A 104 -5.68 4.58 -9.83
C ASN A 104 -4.59 3.80 -10.57
N SER A 105 -3.35 3.80 -10.10
CA SER A 105 -2.26 3.05 -10.73
C SER A 105 -2.17 1.61 -10.23
N ALA A 106 -2.51 1.37 -8.96
CA ALA A 106 -2.36 0.07 -8.33
C ALA A 106 -3.57 -0.86 -8.52
N PHE A 107 -4.76 -0.31 -8.80
CA PHE A 107 -5.98 -1.09 -8.83
C PHE A 107 -6.82 -0.81 -10.08
N THR A 108 -7.30 -1.88 -10.71
CA THR A 108 -8.32 -1.81 -11.77
C THR A 108 -9.65 -1.28 -11.21
N ALA A 109 -10.55 -0.85 -12.08
CA ALA A 109 -11.88 -0.39 -11.65
C ALA A 109 -12.68 -1.49 -10.91
N GLU A 110 -12.48 -2.76 -11.28
CA GLU A 110 -13.09 -3.91 -10.63
C GLU A 110 -12.52 -4.10 -9.22
N GLU A 111 -11.20 -4.05 -9.06
CA GLU A 111 -10.55 -4.11 -7.75
C GLU A 111 -10.92 -2.91 -6.87
N GLN A 112 -10.98 -1.70 -7.41
CA GLN A 112 -11.43 -0.52 -6.68
C GLN A 112 -12.86 -0.65 -6.16
N SER A 113 -13.73 -1.40 -6.85
CA SER A 113 -15.13 -1.58 -6.43
C SER A 113 -15.30 -2.34 -5.12
N VAL A 114 -14.29 -3.13 -4.73
CA VAL A 114 -14.28 -3.88 -3.46
C VAL A 114 -13.44 -3.20 -2.37
N ILE A 115 -12.67 -2.14 -2.70
CA ILE A 115 -11.98 -1.31 -1.70
C ILE A 115 -12.99 -0.40 -1.02
N LEU A 116 -13.12 -0.53 0.29
CA LEU A 116 -14.10 0.22 1.06
C LEU A 116 -13.63 1.65 1.34
N THR A 117 -14.51 2.63 1.10
CA THR A 117 -14.30 3.96 1.67
C THR A 117 -14.53 3.88 3.17
N THR A 118 -13.50 4.15 3.96
CA THR A 118 -13.49 3.96 5.41
C THR A 118 -13.38 5.31 6.11
N GLU A 119 -14.15 5.49 7.18
CA GLU A 119 -13.90 6.60 8.10
C GLU A 119 -12.62 6.30 8.90
N VAL A 120 -11.59 7.10 8.65
CA VAL A 120 -10.29 7.00 9.31
C VAL A 120 -10.28 7.96 10.50
N ASP A 121 -10.17 7.38 11.70
CA ASP A 121 -10.09 8.15 12.94
C ASP A 121 -8.72 8.81 13.08
N ASN A 122 -8.70 10.14 13.19
CA ASN A 122 -7.50 10.95 13.42
C ASN A 122 -7.53 11.66 14.78
N SER A 123 -8.39 11.21 15.69
CA SER A 123 -8.45 11.75 17.06
C SER A 123 -7.12 11.56 17.81
N SER A 124 -6.95 12.26 18.91
CA SER A 124 -5.77 12.13 19.77
C SER A 124 -5.54 10.71 20.31
N ALA A 125 -6.57 9.86 20.32
CA ALA A 125 -6.44 8.45 20.69
C ALA A 125 -5.61 7.64 19.70
N GLN A 126 -5.46 8.13 18.48
CA GLN A 126 -4.70 7.49 17.40
C GLN A 126 -3.21 7.88 17.40
N GLY A 127 -2.82 8.87 18.18
CA GLY A 127 -1.43 9.33 18.36
C GLY A 127 -0.78 8.78 19.63
N TYR A 128 0.49 9.07 19.82
CA TYR A 128 1.18 8.80 21.06
C TYR A 128 0.69 9.76 22.16
N SER A 129 0.23 9.22 23.27
CA SER A 129 -0.52 9.97 24.29
C SER A 129 0.25 11.12 24.96
N GLU A 130 1.59 11.11 24.91
CA GLU A 130 2.41 12.18 25.49
C GLU A 130 2.64 13.34 24.51
N TRP A 131 2.28 13.18 23.24
CA TRP A 131 2.34 14.27 22.25
C TRP A 131 1.00 15.01 22.19
N ASN A 132 1.06 16.31 22.32
CA ASN A 132 -0.13 17.16 22.32
C ASN A 132 -0.37 17.79 20.94
N THR A 133 -0.14 17.03 19.89
CA THR A 133 -0.35 17.42 18.50
C THR A 133 -1.71 16.92 17.99
N SER A 134 -2.29 17.67 17.07
CA SER A 134 -3.60 17.32 16.49
C SER A 134 -3.43 16.40 15.28
N GLY A 135 -4.16 15.31 15.22
CA GLY A 135 -4.27 14.48 14.01
C GLY A 135 -5.16 15.09 12.92
N GLY A 136 -5.88 16.16 13.23
CA GLY A 136 -6.87 16.77 12.34
C GLY A 136 -8.27 16.18 12.49
N ASN A 137 -9.13 16.43 11.51
CA ASN A 137 -10.45 15.81 11.46
C ASN A 137 -10.35 14.36 10.94
N ASN A 138 -11.36 13.55 11.26
CA ASN A 138 -11.52 12.25 10.64
C ASN A 138 -11.69 12.40 9.12
N THR A 139 -11.20 11.44 8.37
CA THR A 139 -11.21 11.47 6.91
C THR A 139 -11.97 10.27 6.34
N GLN A 140 -12.40 10.38 5.09
CA GLN A 140 -12.96 9.26 4.33
C GLN A 140 -11.91 8.86 3.29
N ASP A 141 -11.29 7.68 3.47
CA ASP A 141 -10.19 7.21 2.65
C ASP A 141 -10.44 5.79 2.15
N GLN A 142 -10.03 5.49 0.93
CA GLN A 142 -9.95 4.13 0.41
C GLN A 142 -8.58 3.51 0.71
N VAL A 143 -7.51 4.31 0.62
CA VAL A 143 -6.15 3.91 0.97
C VAL A 143 -5.60 4.89 2.02
N PHE A 144 -5.04 4.35 3.08
CA PHE A 144 -4.51 5.13 4.20
C PHE A 144 -3.22 4.54 4.75
N LEU A 145 -2.60 5.20 5.71
CA LEU A 145 -1.52 4.64 6.52
C LEU A 145 -2.08 4.25 7.89
N LEU A 146 -1.47 3.27 8.54
CA LEU A 146 -1.81 2.98 9.93
C LEU A 146 -1.51 4.20 10.83
N SER A 147 -2.32 4.40 11.86
CA SER A 147 -1.98 5.27 12.98
C SER A 147 -0.94 4.61 13.90
N TYR A 148 -0.41 5.37 14.86
CA TYR A 148 0.40 4.76 15.91
C TYR A 148 -0.40 3.74 16.74
N ALA A 149 -1.66 4.06 17.10
CA ALA A 149 -2.49 3.14 17.87
C ALA A 149 -2.72 1.81 17.14
N GLU A 150 -3.03 1.87 15.85
CA GLU A 150 -3.19 0.68 15.00
C GLU A 150 -1.87 -0.08 14.81
N ALA A 151 -0.75 0.62 14.58
CA ALA A 151 0.55 -0.03 14.47
C ALA A 151 0.99 -0.69 15.80
N ASN A 152 0.62 -0.10 16.93
CA ASN A 152 0.82 -0.73 18.25
C ASN A 152 -0.07 -1.96 18.42
N GLU A 153 -1.36 -1.85 18.08
CA GLU A 153 -2.33 -2.93 18.23
C GLU A 153 -1.98 -4.15 17.37
N TYR A 154 -1.70 -3.95 16.08
CA TYR A 154 -1.50 -5.04 15.13
C TYR A 154 -0.07 -5.55 15.05
N LEU A 155 0.92 -4.68 15.29
CA LEU A 155 2.33 -4.99 15.06
C LEU A 155 3.21 -4.79 16.30
N GLY A 156 2.63 -4.37 17.43
CA GLY A 156 3.36 -4.13 18.68
C GLY A 156 4.34 -2.97 18.63
N VAL A 157 4.14 -1.99 17.74
CA VAL A 157 5.02 -0.83 17.59
C VAL A 157 4.99 0.05 18.84
N THR A 158 6.16 0.27 19.45
CA THR A 158 6.39 1.18 20.58
C THR A 158 7.77 1.83 20.41
N PHE A 159 8.16 2.74 21.31
CA PHE A 159 9.55 3.25 21.36
C PHE A 159 10.59 2.17 21.67
N ASP A 160 10.19 1.08 22.33
CA ASP A 160 11.07 0.01 22.78
C ASP A 160 10.96 -1.28 21.95
N SER A 161 10.29 -1.25 20.79
CA SER A 161 10.03 -2.45 19.96
C SER A 161 11.18 -2.84 19.03
N TYR A 162 12.40 -2.33 19.26
CA TYR A 162 13.57 -2.56 18.40
C TYR A 162 14.11 -3.99 18.42
N ASP A 163 13.81 -4.79 19.45
CA ASP A 163 14.34 -6.16 19.60
C ASP A 163 13.48 -7.24 18.93
N THR A 164 12.28 -6.90 18.46
CA THR A 164 11.33 -7.86 17.93
C THR A 164 10.84 -7.45 16.54
N ASP A 165 10.72 -8.42 15.63
CA ASP A 165 10.03 -8.23 14.36
C ASP A 165 8.71 -9.02 14.37
N ASN A 166 7.62 -8.30 14.59
CA ASN A 166 6.23 -8.81 14.51
C ASN A 166 5.54 -8.31 13.22
N GLY A 167 6.31 -8.10 12.14
CA GLY A 167 5.83 -7.45 10.92
C GLY A 167 5.91 -5.91 10.99
N ASN A 168 6.47 -5.34 12.06
CA ASN A 168 6.74 -3.91 12.21
C ASN A 168 7.89 -3.44 11.31
N ARG A 169 8.89 -4.29 11.02
CA ARG A 169 9.93 -4.01 10.03
C ARG A 169 9.42 -4.26 8.61
N VAL A 170 9.82 -3.43 7.68
CA VAL A 170 9.42 -3.52 6.27
C VAL A 170 10.64 -3.40 5.36
N ALA A 171 10.71 -4.21 4.31
CA ALA A 171 11.74 -4.06 3.28
C ALA A 171 11.24 -3.13 2.17
N PRO A 172 12.04 -2.13 1.74
CA PRO A 172 11.79 -1.39 0.52
C PRO A 172 11.80 -2.30 -0.71
N THR A 173 10.92 -2.05 -1.68
CA THR A 173 11.01 -2.66 -3.01
C THR A 173 12.21 -2.10 -3.77
N ALA A 174 12.67 -2.78 -4.83
CA ALA A 174 13.73 -2.25 -5.69
C ALA A 174 13.32 -0.91 -6.34
N TYR A 175 12.05 -0.77 -6.67
CA TYR A 175 11.50 0.48 -7.18
C TYR A 175 11.58 1.61 -6.14
N ALA A 176 11.16 1.37 -4.90
CA ALA A 176 11.26 2.36 -3.81
C ALA A 176 12.72 2.78 -3.58
N ILE A 177 13.67 1.82 -3.60
CA ILE A 177 15.11 2.11 -3.49
C ILE A 177 15.59 2.99 -4.66
N ALA A 178 15.18 2.69 -5.89
CA ALA A 178 15.52 3.49 -7.05
C ALA A 178 14.98 4.92 -6.98
N ARG A 179 13.91 5.14 -6.22
CA ARG A 179 13.30 6.46 -5.96
C ARG A 179 13.92 7.21 -4.79
N GLY A 180 14.73 6.55 -3.97
CA GLY A 180 15.46 7.17 -2.88
C GLY A 180 15.33 6.50 -1.52
N ALA A 181 14.44 5.52 -1.37
CA ALA A 181 14.28 4.81 -0.12
C ALA A 181 15.57 4.11 0.31
N TRP A 182 15.77 4.08 1.62
CA TRP A 182 16.95 3.46 2.22
C TRP A 182 16.59 2.16 2.96
N GLY A 183 17.48 1.16 2.89
CA GLY A 183 17.38 -0.08 3.63
C GLY A 183 18.59 -0.29 4.53
N SER A 184 18.38 -0.71 5.77
CA SER A 184 19.42 -0.94 6.78
C SER A 184 20.26 -2.17 6.44
N ASP A 185 21.59 -2.05 6.58
CA ASP A 185 22.50 -3.22 6.54
C ASP A 185 22.50 -4.01 7.86
N GLU A 186 22.07 -3.39 8.96
CA GLU A 186 22.09 -3.97 10.32
C GLU A 186 20.77 -4.66 10.66
N TYR A 187 19.64 -4.02 10.38
CA TYR A 187 18.32 -4.55 10.73
C TYR A 187 17.65 -5.21 9.54
N ARG A 188 17.02 -6.34 9.80
CA ARG A 188 16.39 -7.17 8.77
C ARG A 188 14.95 -7.46 9.11
N THR A 189 14.13 -7.65 8.08
CA THR A 189 12.80 -8.23 8.20
C THR A 189 12.89 -9.73 8.52
N ALA A 190 11.77 -10.35 8.90
CA ALA A 190 11.67 -11.79 9.11
C ALA A 190 12.13 -12.62 7.90
N ASP A 191 11.95 -12.08 6.69
CA ASP A 191 12.43 -12.69 5.43
C ASP A 191 13.93 -12.46 5.18
N GLY A 192 14.64 -11.79 6.08
CA GLY A 192 16.09 -11.51 5.99
C GLY A 192 16.46 -10.36 5.05
N LEU A 193 15.50 -9.57 4.58
CA LEU A 193 15.73 -8.42 3.71
C LEU A 193 16.13 -7.17 4.52
N PRO A 194 16.90 -6.22 3.96
CA PRO A 194 17.19 -4.95 4.60
C PRO A 194 15.91 -4.22 5.01
N ALA A 195 15.81 -3.78 6.27
CA ALA A 195 14.64 -3.05 6.74
C ALA A 195 14.76 -1.54 6.45
N GLY A 196 13.70 -0.94 5.96
CA GLY A 196 13.52 0.50 5.82
C GLY A 196 12.60 1.05 6.90
N TRP A 197 12.53 2.37 7.03
CA TRP A 197 11.56 3.04 7.88
C TRP A 197 10.32 3.44 7.06
N TRP A 198 9.13 3.53 7.71
CA TRP A 198 7.88 3.78 7.01
C TRP A 198 6.94 4.70 7.80
N TRP A 199 6.22 5.55 7.06
CA TRP A 199 5.31 6.53 7.64
C TRP A 199 4.09 5.90 8.32
N LEU A 200 3.70 6.51 9.44
CA LEU A 200 2.36 6.40 10.04
C LEU A 200 1.57 7.68 9.73
N ARG A 201 0.22 7.63 9.83
CA ARG A 201 -0.59 8.84 9.62
C ARG A 201 -0.63 9.76 10.83
N SER A 202 -0.28 9.28 12.02
CA SER A 202 -0.28 10.08 13.25
C SER A 202 0.75 11.20 13.20
N PRO A 203 0.43 12.38 13.78
CA PRO A 203 1.40 13.45 13.92
C PRO A 203 2.55 13.05 14.86
N GLY A 204 3.67 13.72 14.73
CA GLY A 204 4.79 13.62 15.65
C GLY A 204 4.63 14.55 16.88
N GLN A 205 5.72 14.78 17.58
CA GLN A 205 5.74 15.67 18.76
C GLN A 205 5.40 17.13 18.41
N ASP A 206 5.80 17.59 17.22
CA ASP A 206 5.48 18.88 16.65
C ASP A 206 4.63 18.67 15.39
N GLN A 207 3.79 19.66 15.02
CA GLN A 207 2.79 19.51 13.95
C GLN A 207 3.42 19.43 12.55
N ASN A 208 4.68 19.81 12.37
CA ASN A 208 5.47 19.66 11.15
C ASN A 208 6.33 18.38 11.14
N PHE A 209 6.05 17.45 12.07
CA PHE A 209 6.60 16.10 12.12
C PHE A 209 5.47 15.08 12.04
N ALA A 210 5.74 13.93 11.43
CA ALA A 210 4.86 12.78 11.46
C ALA A 210 5.54 11.57 12.13
N ALA A 211 4.73 10.73 12.76
CA ALA A 211 5.19 9.47 13.32
C ALA A 211 5.61 8.50 12.21
N HIS A 212 6.59 7.67 12.50
CA HIS A 212 7.01 6.59 11.60
C HIS A 212 7.50 5.39 12.42
N VAL A 213 7.52 4.24 11.79
CA VAL A 213 8.22 3.06 12.32
C VAL A 213 9.62 3.07 11.71
N ASP A 214 10.63 3.05 12.57
CA ASP A 214 12.02 3.06 12.11
C ASP A 214 12.47 1.69 11.59
N TYR A 215 13.62 1.63 10.94
CA TYR A 215 14.18 0.40 10.39
C TYR A 215 14.45 -0.70 11.43
N ASP A 216 14.60 -0.33 12.71
CA ASP A 216 14.72 -1.29 13.81
C ASP A 216 13.35 -1.79 14.33
N GLY A 217 12.26 -1.22 13.86
CA GLY A 217 10.88 -1.55 14.22
C GLY A 217 10.29 -0.68 15.34
N SER A 218 11.06 0.27 15.89
CA SER A 218 10.60 1.17 16.96
C SER A 218 9.82 2.37 16.40
N LEU A 219 9.03 3.02 17.28
CA LEU A 219 8.36 4.27 16.98
C LEU A 219 9.34 5.43 17.03
N LEU A 220 9.39 6.24 15.98
CA LEU A 220 10.08 7.52 15.94
C LEU A 220 9.25 8.61 15.25
N ILE A 221 9.85 9.79 15.07
CA ILE A 221 9.25 10.91 14.31
C ILE A 221 10.26 11.44 13.29
N ASN A 222 9.72 11.97 12.20
CA ASN A 222 10.54 12.65 11.20
C ASN A 222 9.83 13.89 10.65
N ALA A 223 10.60 14.85 10.14
CA ALA A 223 10.05 16.02 9.46
C ALA A 223 9.19 15.59 8.28
N VAL A 224 8.01 16.18 8.13
CA VAL A 224 7.01 15.77 7.11
C VAL A 224 7.53 15.79 5.67
N VAL A 225 8.58 16.55 5.38
CA VAL A 225 9.24 16.61 4.06
C VAL A 225 10.35 15.58 3.87
N LYS A 226 10.62 14.76 4.90
CA LYS A 226 11.70 13.78 4.84
C LYS A 226 11.41 12.74 3.75
N LYS A 227 12.44 12.40 3.00
CA LYS A 227 12.50 11.29 2.04
C LYS A 227 13.44 10.21 2.56
N ASP A 228 13.63 9.17 1.80
CA ASP A 228 14.37 7.95 2.11
C ASP A 228 13.64 6.92 2.99
N GLY A 229 12.37 7.21 3.34
CA GLY A 229 11.46 6.24 3.95
C GLY A 229 10.51 5.63 2.93
N VAL A 230 9.73 4.66 3.34
CA VAL A 230 8.80 4.01 2.42
C VAL A 230 7.35 4.25 2.80
N ILE A 231 6.50 4.12 1.78
CA ILE A 231 5.06 4.08 1.93
C ILE A 231 4.63 2.62 2.10
N ARG A 232 3.92 2.37 3.18
CA ARG A 232 3.30 1.07 3.49
C ARG A 232 1.79 1.25 3.58
N PRO A 233 1.07 1.20 2.45
CA PRO A 233 -0.36 1.45 2.39
C PRO A 233 -1.17 0.42 3.18
N ALA A 234 -2.32 0.86 3.71
CA ALA A 234 -3.35 0.02 4.28
C ALA A 234 -4.70 0.32 3.63
N LEU A 235 -5.58 -0.67 3.57
CA LEU A 235 -6.93 -0.52 3.02
C LEU A 235 -7.87 -1.60 3.55
N TRP A 236 -9.16 -1.32 3.58
CA TRP A 236 -10.19 -2.31 3.83
C TRP A 236 -10.81 -2.81 2.52
N ILE A 237 -10.91 -4.11 2.37
CA ILE A 237 -11.65 -4.72 1.26
C ILE A 237 -12.90 -5.44 1.76
N SER A 238 -13.95 -5.44 0.94
CA SER A 238 -15.11 -6.32 1.13
C SER A 238 -14.75 -7.76 0.73
N LEU A 239 -15.05 -8.72 1.60
CA LEU A 239 -14.94 -10.16 1.32
C LEU A 239 -16.28 -10.72 0.79
N GLU A 240 -17.33 -9.92 0.79
CA GLU A 240 -18.60 -10.33 0.22
C GLU A 240 -18.47 -10.41 -1.30
N SER A 241 -18.81 -11.56 -1.89
CA SER A 241 -18.87 -11.72 -3.34
C SER A 241 -19.85 -10.68 -3.89
N GLY A 242 -19.36 -9.69 -4.63
CA GLY A 242 -20.21 -8.75 -5.33
C GLY A 242 -21.17 -9.50 -6.24
N THR A 243 -22.41 -9.68 -5.83
CA THR A 243 -23.52 -9.99 -6.73
C THR A 243 -23.80 -8.73 -7.53
N VAL A 244 -23.15 -8.59 -8.69
CA VAL A 244 -23.54 -7.62 -9.73
C VAL A 244 -24.75 -8.15 -10.46
#